data_e883d696c5e3f777998c611e458da505
#
_entry.id   e883d696c5e3f777998c611e458da505
#
_cell.length_a   1.000
_cell.length_b   1.000
_cell.length_c   1.000
_cell.angle_alpha   90.00
_cell.angle_beta   90.00
_cell.angle_gamma   90.00
#
_symmetry.space_group_name_H-M   'P 1'
#
loop_
_entity.id
_entity.type
_entity.pdbx_description
1 polymer ?
#
loop_
_entity_poly.entity_id
_entity_poly.type
_entity_poly.pdbx_seq_one_letter_code
_entity_poly.pdbx_strand_id
1 'polypeptide(L)'
;MATRRDVLIGAGAVGLSPIALSGAPAPASEAAAARKMVLCMHTNTSVAAGYRGALEGWAKAGIKNVELNATLVDEFLKTDSLDGARKVLTDNGLTAVHGGVSVDGLLEPNSDRARSIETLKRRLEMFASLGVKKVYTTSGGMQKLTIDDYKVVADNMRSVGETAKPFNMIVSVEFVRSSLYMSTLLTALKVTREAAHPNFGLMFDFYHFWSGLNKLEDMDQIRPGEIQHVHFQDVPDLPRELLDNNSRLIPGDGVSPLNAMLRKLADKGYAGPLSVELFLPKFQEGNPYEIAREIRQKCEAVMSKAGVL
;
A
#
# COMPACT_ATOMS: atom_id res chain seq x y z
N MET A 1 42.31 -14.80 -57.86
CA MET A 1 43.75 -14.63 -58.25
C MET A 1 44.10 -13.17 -58.04
N ALA A 2 45.24 -12.96 -57.34
CA ALA A 2 46.06 -11.76 -57.28
C ALA A 2 45.42 -10.52 -56.61
N THR A 3 45.88 -10.03 -55.57
CA THR A 3 47.10 -9.63 -54.84
C THR A 3 47.29 -8.13 -54.84
N ARG A 4 47.26 -7.57 -53.61
CA ARG A 4 48.28 -6.75 -52.93
C ARG A 4 48.76 -5.42 -53.51
N ARG A 5 48.81 -4.44 -52.62
CA ARG A 5 49.85 -3.39 -52.39
C ARG A 5 49.80 -2.20 -53.34
N ASP A 6 50.11 -1.01 -53.00
CA ASP A 6 50.86 -0.35 -51.91
C ASP A 6 50.48 1.15 -51.83
N VAL A 7 50.46 1.66 -50.58
CA VAL A 7 51.25 2.77 -50.04
C VAL A 7 51.08 4.17 -50.64
N LEU A 8 50.76 5.17 -49.82
CA LEU A 8 51.68 6.25 -49.51
C LEU A 8 51.25 7.12 -48.33
N ILE A 9 52.22 7.38 -47.52
CA ILE A 9 52.31 8.12 -46.29
C ILE A 9 52.08 9.59 -46.54
N GLY A 10 51.25 10.26 -45.73
CA GLY A 10 51.16 11.70 -45.57
C GLY A 10 51.16 12.05 -44.09
N ALA A 11 52.33 12.41 -43.58
CA ALA A 11 52.47 12.90 -42.18
C ALA A 11 51.93 14.30 -42.07
N GLY A 12 50.82 14.46 -41.29
CA GLY A 12 50.35 15.73 -40.80
C GLY A 12 50.32 15.70 -39.27
N ALA A 13 51.31 16.33 -38.66
CA ALA A 13 51.35 16.53 -37.22
C ALA A 13 50.30 17.56 -36.81
N VAL A 14 49.20 17.14 -36.19
CA VAL A 14 48.28 17.99 -35.46
C VAL A 14 48.50 17.76 -33.99
N GLY A 15 48.94 18.82 -33.31
CA GLY A 15 49.20 18.82 -31.88
C GLY A 15 47.95 18.52 -31.10
N LEU A 16 47.95 17.41 -30.35
CA LEU A 16 46.96 17.08 -29.33
C LEU A 16 47.36 17.78 -28.03
N SER A 17 46.65 18.84 -27.68
CA SER A 17 46.64 19.38 -26.33
C SER A 17 45.90 18.39 -25.42
N PRO A 18 46.43 18.04 -24.27
CA PRO A 18 45.70 17.19 -23.32
C PRO A 18 44.54 17.96 -22.71
N ILE A 19 43.31 17.57 -23.05
CA ILE A 19 42.12 18.02 -22.31
C ILE A 19 42.19 17.29 -20.97
N ALA A 20 42.56 18.04 -19.92
CA ALA A 20 42.43 17.56 -18.54
C ALA A 20 40.95 17.38 -18.22
N LEU A 21 40.47 16.14 -18.22
CA LEU A 21 39.20 15.75 -17.62
C LEU A 21 39.33 15.87 -16.10
N SER A 22 39.14 17.07 -15.58
CA SER A 22 38.85 17.28 -14.15
C SER A 22 37.39 16.89 -13.90
N GLY A 23 37.14 15.60 -13.85
CA GLY A 23 35.91 15.07 -13.25
C GLY A 23 36.01 15.20 -11.75
N ALA A 24 35.61 16.36 -11.20
CA ALA A 24 35.25 16.41 -9.80
C ALA A 24 34.12 15.39 -9.56
N PRO A 25 34.23 14.50 -8.56
CA PRO A 25 33.10 13.66 -8.18
C PRO A 25 31.93 14.59 -7.89
N ALA A 26 30.78 14.35 -8.55
CA ALA A 26 29.55 15.02 -8.20
C ALA A 26 29.37 14.91 -6.68
N PRO A 27 28.97 15.98 -5.97
CA PRO A 27 28.72 15.90 -4.55
C PRO A 27 27.73 14.76 -4.33
N ALA A 28 28.09 13.80 -3.46
CA ALA A 28 27.16 12.78 -3.00
C ALA A 28 25.88 13.52 -2.61
N SER A 29 24.76 13.17 -3.27
CA SER A 29 23.46 13.76 -2.96
C SER A 29 23.34 13.79 -1.45
N GLU A 30 23.04 14.95 -0.88
CA GLU A 30 22.66 15.07 0.53
C GLU A 30 21.75 13.91 0.81
N ALA A 31 22.13 13.05 1.78
CA ALA A 31 21.37 11.87 2.14
C ALA A 31 19.95 12.34 2.38
N ALA A 32 19.03 11.95 1.51
CA ALA A 32 17.64 12.41 1.56
C ALA A 32 17.19 12.22 2.99
N ALA A 33 16.85 13.30 3.69
CA ALA A 33 16.45 13.27 5.09
C ALA A 33 15.48 12.11 5.25
N ALA A 34 15.80 11.14 6.11
CA ALA A 34 15.10 9.87 6.21
C ALA A 34 13.60 10.16 6.28
N ARG A 35 12.85 9.79 5.25
CA ARG A 35 11.42 10.09 5.17
C ARG A 35 10.74 9.24 6.23
N LYS A 36 10.19 9.89 7.25
CA LYS A 36 9.56 9.22 8.37
C LYS A 36 8.23 8.62 7.95
N MET A 37 8.03 7.36 8.29
CA MET A 37 6.74 6.69 8.22
C MET A 37 6.03 6.82 9.57
N VAL A 38 4.71 6.70 9.59
CA VAL A 38 3.93 6.81 10.83
C VAL A 38 3.12 5.54 11.07
N LEU A 39 3.01 5.13 12.33
CA LEU A 39 2.19 3.99 12.70
C LEU A 39 0.71 4.34 12.53
N CYS A 40 -0.03 3.40 11.96
CA CYS A 40 -1.48 3.41 11.79
C CYS A 40 -2.06 2.07 12.24
N MET A 41 -3.32 2.05 12.65
CA MET A 41 -4.04 0.81 12.93
C MET A 41 -5.32 0.71 12.09
N HIS A 42 -5.54 -0.46 11.52
CA HIS A 42 -6.72 -0.79 10.74
C HIS A 42 -7.83 -1.32 11.65
N THR A 43 -9.08 -0.87 11.46
CA THR A 43 -10.21 -1.20 12.33
C THR A 43 -10.58 -2.68 12.37
N ASN A 44 -10.12 -3.51 11.45
CA ASN A 44 -10.25 -4.97 11.54
C ASN A 44 -9.50 -5.55 12.75
N THR A 45 -8.45 -4.91 13.25
CA THR A 45 -7.62 -5.42 14.35
C THR A 45 -8.36 -5.50 15.69
N SER A 46 -9.40 -4.70 15.92
CA SER A 46 -10.22 -4.74 17.15
C SER A 46 -11.71 -4.67 16.81
N VAL A 47 -12.14 -5.42 15.80
CA VAL A 47 -13.49 -5.29 15.21
C VAL A 47 -14.60 -5.56 16.21
N ALA A 48 -14.43 -6.50 17.15
CA ALA A 48 -15.45 -6.85 18.15
C ALA A 48 -15.74 -5.71 19.15
N ALA A 49 -14.79 -4.78 19.34
CA ALA A 49 -15.02 -3.60 20.19
C ALA A 49 -15.91 -2.54 19.52
N GLY A 50 -16.25 -2.73 18.24
CA GLY A 50 -16.99 -1.76 17.46
C GLY A 50 -16.17 -0.49 17.16
N TYR A 51 -16.75 0.40 16.36
CA TYR A 51 -16.07 1.63 15.91
C TYR A 51 -15.57 2.48 17.09
N ARG A 52 -16.47 2.83 18.02
CA ARG A 52 -16.15 3.70 19.17
C ARG A 52 -15.13 3.03 20.11
N GLY A 53 -15.40 1.79 20.53
CA GLY A 53 -14.56 1.10 21.51
C GLY A 53 -13.13 0.85 21.01
N ALA A 54 -12.97 0.48 19.75
CA ALA A 54 -11.66 0.33 19.12
C ALA A 54 -10.89 1.64 19.13
N LEU A 55 -11.48 2.71 18.61
CA LEU A 55 -10.82 4.02 18.46
C LEU A 55 -10.45 4.66 19.81
N GLU A 56 -11.35 4.61 20.79
CA GLU A 56 -11.08 5.13 22.14
C GLU A 56 -9.95 4.34 22.84
N GLY A 57 -9.95 3.00 22.71
CA GLY A 57 -8.89 2.16 23.27
C GLY A 57 -7.54 2.45 22.64
N TRP A 58 -7.50 2.60 21.32
CA TRP A 58 -6.26 2.90 20.59
C TRP A 58 -5.72 4.29 20.89
N ALA A 59 -6.58 5.30 20.97
CA ALA A 59 -6.17 6.65 21.36
C ALA A 59 -5.53 6.69 22.75
N LYS A 60 -6.11 5.97 23.73
CA LYS A 60 -5.53 5.80 25.08
C LYS A 60 -4.15 5.16 25.05
N ALA A 61 -3.92 4.21 24.12
CA ALA A 61 -2.60 3.58 23.91
C ALA A 61 -1.61 4.49 23.14
N GLY A 62 -2.03 5.68 22.71
CA GLY A 62 -1.21 6.66 22.02
C GLY A 62 -1.16 6.51 20.51
N ILE A 63 -2.04 5.71 19.90
CA ILE A 63 -2.22 5.69 18.44
C ILE A 63 -2.80 7.04 18.00
N LYS A 64 -2.34 7.53 16.84
CA LYS A 64 -2.78 8.82 16.27
C LYS A 64 -3.41 8.67 14.91
N ASN A 65 -3.00 7.68 14.13
CA ASN A 65 -3.50 7.46 12.78
C ASN A 65 -4.30 6.16 12.74
N VAL A 66 -5.45 6.21 12.08
CA VAL A 66 -6.35 5.06 11.96
C VAL A 66 -6.79 4.87 10.53
N GLU A 67 -6.98 3.63 10.16
CA GLU A 67 -7.57 3.21 8.91
C GLU A 67 -8.95 2.62 9.19
N LEU A 68 -9.96 3.14 8.50
CA LEU A 68 -11.35 2.80 8.73
C LEU A 68 -11.82 1.73 7.73
N ASN A 69 -12.53 0.72 8.20
CA ASN A 69 -13.26 -0.20 7.34
C ASN A 69 -14.71 0.28 7.17
N ALA A 70 -15.19 0.35 5.93
CA ALA A 70 -16.55 0.81 5.63
C ALA A 70 -17.63 0.02 6.36
N THR A 71 -17.45 -1.32 6.48
CA THR A 71 -18.42 -2.17 7.18
C THR A 71 -18.56 -1.81 8.65
N LEU A 72 -17.44 -1.50 9.33
CA LEU A 72 -17.49 -1.10 10.74
C LEU A 72 -18.13 0.29 10.93
N VAL A 73 -17.89 1.19 9.98
CA VAL A 73 -18.59 2.50 9.96
C VAL A 73 -20.09 2.29 9.74
N ASP A 74 -20.49 1.42 8.80
CA ASP A 74 -21.92 1.10 8.57
C ASP A 74 -22.59 0.55 9.82
N GLU A 75 -21.94 -0.34 10.55
CA GLU A 75 -22.47 -0.88 11.81
C GLU A 75 -22.69 0.24 12.84
N PHE A 76 -21.72 1.14 12.96
CA PHE A 76 -21.85 2.32 13.85
C PHE A 76 -23.02 3.22 13.46
N LEU A 77 -23.21 3.44 12.15
CA LEU A 77 -24.27 4.30 11.63
C LEU A 77 -25.69 3.73 11.78
N LYS A 78 -25.85 2.46 12.17
CA LYS A 78 -27.17 1.90 12.52
C LYS A 78 -27.73 2.50 13.82
N THR A 79 -26.89 3.01 14.69
CA THR A 79 -27.27 3.52 16.02
C THR A 79 -26.79 4.94 16.29
N ASP A 80 -25.96 5.52 15.38
CA ASP A 80 -25.41 6.86 15.52
C ASP A 80 -25.34 7.53 14.11
N SER A 81 -24.66 8.64 13.97
CA SER A 81 -24.57 9.46 12.76
C SER A 81 -23.13 9.61 12.25
N LEU A 82 -22.95 10.12 11.03
CA LEU A 82 -21.63 10.52 10.51
C LEU A 82 -20.97 11.60 11.35
N ASP A 83 -21.75 12.52 11.90
CA ASP A 83 -21.26 13.55 12.83
C ASP A 83 -20.79 12.91 14.14
N GLY A 84 -21.52 11.91 14.65
CA GLY A 84 -21.11 11.09 15.78
C GLY A 84 -19.80 10.34 15.50
N ALA A 85 -19.67 9.73 14.32
CA ALA A 85 -18.43 9.06 13.91
C ALA A 85 -17.24 10.02 13.82
N ARG A 86 -17.44 11.22 13.24
CA ARG A 86 -16.43 12.29 13.20
C ARG A 86 -16.05 12.76 14.59
N LYS A 87 -17.05 12.92 15.48
CA LYS A 87 -16.81 13.32 16.86
C LYS A 87 -15.95 12.31 17.61
N VAL A 88 -16.15 11.01 17.43
CA VAL A 88 -15.27 9.99 18.03
C VAL A 88 -13.81 10.20 17.61
N LEU A 89 -13.53 10.48 16.34
CA LEU A 89 -12.18 10.77 15.87
C LEU A 89 -11.59 12.03 16.51
N THR A 90 -12.35 13.13 16.48
CA THR A 90 -11.86 14.44 16.97
C THR A 90 -11.67 14.47 18.48
N ASP A 91 -12.61 13.93 19.27
CA ASP A 91 -12.52 13.89 20.72
C ASP A 91 -11.33 13.06 21.22
N ASN A 92 -10.90 12.07 20.43
CA ASN A 92 -9.76 11.21 20.72
C ASN A 92 -8.45 11.65 20.05
N GLY A 93 -8.44 12.76 19.30
CA GLY A 93 -7.28 13.27 18.62
C GLY A 93 -6.74 12.28 17.57
N LEU A 94 -7.63 11.55 16.91
CA LEU A 94 -7.32 10.57 15.86
C LEU A 94 -7.47 11.19 14.47
N THR A 95 -6.59 10.80 13.56
CA THR A 95 -6.68 11.13 12.15
C THR A 95 -7.02 9.88 11.34
N ALA A 96 -8.14 9.90 10.64
CA ALA A 96 -8.48 8.84 9.68
C ALA A 96 -7.67 9.09 8.39
N VAL A 97 -6.60 8.33 8.19
CA VAL A 97 -5.63 8.53 7.09
C VAL A 97 -5.97 7.72 5.85
N HIS A 98 -6.73 6.65 5.99
CA HIS A 98 -7.09 5.73 4.91
C HIS A 98 -8.42 5.03 5.20
N GLY A 99 -9.04 4.40 4.16
CA GLY A 99 -10.26 3.65 4.34
C GLY A 99 -10.44 2.51 3.35
N GLY A 100 -10.94 1.36 3.82
CA GLY A 100 -11.33 0.23 2.97
C GLY A 100 -12.78 0.38 2.50
N VAL A 101 -13.01 0.43 1.17
CA VAL A 101 -14.36 0.69 0.63
C VAL A 101 -15.31 -0.49 0.72
N SER A 102 -14.79 -1.72 0.82
CA SER A 102 -15.59 -2.97 0.89
C SER A 102 -16.64 -3.05 -0.23
N VAL A 103 -16.20 -2.91 -1.47
CA VAL A 103 -17.05 -2.98 -2.67
C VAL A 103 -16.49 -4.03 -3.61
N ASP A 104 -17.29 -5.07 -3.88
CA ASP A 104 -16.92 -6.14 -4.80
C ASP A 104 -17.17 -5.74 -6.26
N GLY A 105 -16.48 -6.40 -7.19
CA GLY A 105 -16.71 -6.27 -8.61
C GLY A 105 -16.32 -4.92 -9.22
N LEU A 106 -15.42 -4.18 -8.59
CA LEU A 106 -14.97 -2.88 -9.10
C LEU A 106 -13.97 -2.99 -10.25
N LEU A 107 -13.14 -4.01 -10.27
CA LEU A 107 -11.98 -4.09 -11.17
C LEU A 107 -12.14 -5.13 -12.28
N GLU A 108 -12.62 -6.31 -11.96
CA GLU A 108 -12.82 -7.40 -12.93
C GLU A 108 -14.01 -7.15 -13.87
N PRO A 109 -14.05 -7.80 -15.04
CA PRO A 109 -15.22 -7.83 -15.91
C PRO A 109 -16.45 -8.34 -15.14
N ASN A 110 -17.51 -7.52 -15.09
CA ASN A 110 -18.65 -7.78 -14.22
C ASN A 110 -19.91 -7.12 -14.77
N SER A 111 -21.04 -7.85 -14.85
CA SER A 111 -22.34 -7.33 -15.28
C SER A 111 -22.96 -6.33 -14.30
N ASP A 112 -22.62 -6.43 -12.99
CA ASP A 112 -23.14 -5.55 -11.93
C ASP A 112 -22.27 -4.32 -11.67
N ARG A 113 -21.35 -4.02 -12.58
CA ARG A 113 -20.39 -2.92 -12.42
C ARG A 113 -21.04 -1.57 -12.12
N ALA A 114 -22.17 -1.25 -12.75
CA ALA A 114 -22.88 0.00 -12.50
C ALA A 114 -23.30 0.13 -11.03
N ARG A 115 -23.76 -0.96 -10.42
CA ARG A 115 -24.11 -1.03 -9.00
C ARG A 115 -22.87 -0.88 -8.10
N SER A 116 -21.75 -1.52 -8.47
CA SER A 116 -20.48 -1.40 -7.74
C SER A 116 -19.97 0.04 -7.75
N ILE A 117 -20.03 0.73 -8.89
CA ILE A 117 -19.65 2.15 -9.01
C ILE A 117 -20.57 3.05 -8.17
N GLU A 118 -21.87 2.81 -8.16
CA GLU A 118 -22.79 3.58 -7.33
C GLU A 118 -22.54 3.36 -5.83
N THR A 119 -22.21 2.14 -5.44
CA THR A 119 -21.80 1.85 -4.08
C THR A 119 -20.48 2.53 -3.73
N LEU A 120 -19.50 2.52 -4.64
CA LEU A 120 -18.24 3.25 -4.46
C LEU A 120 -18.50 4.75 -4.23
N LYS A 121 -19.37 5.41 -4.99
CA LYS A 121 -19.68 6.83 -4.77
C LYS A 121 -20.17 7.10 -3.36
N ARG A 122 -21.13 6.31 -2.86
CA ARG A 122 -21.60 6.43 -1.46
C ARG A 122 -20.49 6.23 -0.44
N ARG A 123 -19.56 5.29 -0.68
CA ARG A 123 -18.39 5.08 0.18
C ARG A 123 -17.44 6.28 0.17
N LEU A 124 -17.19 6.85 -1.00
CA LEU A 124 -16.34 8.05 -1.14
C LEU A 124 -16.97 9.25 -0.41
N GLU A 125 -18.28 9.48 -0.53
CA GLU A 125 -19.00 10.51 0.21
C GLU A 125 -18.88 10.32 1.73
N MET A 126 -19.11 9.10 2.20
CA MET A 126 -18.98 8.74 3.62
C MET A 126 -17.54 9.02 4.13
N PHE A 127 -16.52 8.52 3.42
CA PHE A 127 -15.13 8.72 3.82
C PHE A 127 -14.68 10.18 3.70
N ALA A 128 -15.14 10.91 2.69
CA ALA A 128 -14.87 12.35 2.58
C ALA A 128 -15.43 13.11 3.79
N SER A 129 -16.64 12.73 4.27
CA SER A 129 -17.25 13.31 5.48
C SER A 129 -16.46 13.03 6.75
N LEU A 130 -15.68 11.95 6.79
CA LEU A 130 -14.77 11.58 7.90
C LEU A 130 -13.35 12.15 7.71
N GLY A 131 -13.10 12.95 6.68
CA GLY A 131 -11.81 13.58 6.41
C GLY A 131 -10.78 12.68 5.69
N VAL A 132 -11.17 11.46 5.30
CA VAL A 132 -10.31 10.53 4.58
C VAL A 132 -10.05 11.03 3.16
N LYS A 133 -8.80 10.90 2.67
CA LYS A 133 -8.39 11.33 1.32
C LYS A 133 -7.94 10.18 0.44
N LYS A 134 -7.67 9.03 1.01
CA LYS A 134 -7.23 7.84 0.28
C LYS A 134 -8.04 6.64 0.76
N VAL A 135 -8.44 5.81 -0.20
CA VAL A 135 -9.18 4.57 0.09
C VAL A 135 -8.62 3.43 -0.74
N TYR A 136 -8.97 2.19 -0.38
CA TYR A 136 -8.57 1.03 -1.16
C TYR A 136 -9.73 0.08 -1.43
N THR A 137 -9.56 -0.69 -2.49
CA THR A 137 -10.28 -1.91 -2.81
C THR A 137 -9.28 -3.04 -3.00
N THR A 138 -9.72 -4.27 -2.79
CA THR A 138 -8.87 -5.43 -3.03
C THR A 138 -8.96 -5.91 -4.49
N SER A 139 -7.94 -6.63 -4.95
CA SER A 139 -7.98 -7.39 -6.20
C SER A 139 -8.78 -8.71 -6.07
N GLY A 140 -9.55 -8.90 -5.01
CA GLY A 140 -10.18 -10.15 -4.51
C GLY A 140 -10.65 -11.05 -5.62
N GLY A 141 -11.09 -11.21 -6.54
CA GLY A 141 -11.61 -12.06 -7.61
C GLY A 141 -11.13 -13.51 -7.59
N MET A 142 -12.10 -14.38 -7.50
CA MET A 142 -11.94 -15.83 -7.61
C MET A 142 -12.12 -16.33 -9.05
N GLN A 143 -12.35 -15.43 -10.01
CA GLN A 143 -12.48 -15.75 -11.42
C GLN A 143 -11.10 -15.65 -12.10
N LYS A 144 -10.74 -16.69 -12.83
CA LYS A 144 -9.58 -16.67 -13.69
C LYS A 144 -9.88 -15.84 -14.94
N LEU A 145 -9.07 -14.81 -15.19
CA LEU A 145 -9.20 -13.92 -16.33
C LEU A 145 -8.36 -14.38 -17.53
N THR A 146 -8.78 -13.97 -18.73
CA THR A 146 -7.99 -14.08 -19.97
C THR A 146 -7.06 -12.88 -20.12
N ILE A 147 -6.12 -12.93 -21.06
CA ILE A 147 -5.19 -11.81 -21.30
C ILE A 147 -5.92 -10.53 -21.76
N ASP A 148 -7.02 -10.68 -22.50
CA ASP A 148 -7.81 -9.53 -22.96
C ASP A 148 -8.60 -8.88 -21.82
N ASP A 149 -8.99 -9.65 -20.82
CA ASP A 149 -9.69 -9.13 -19.64
C ASP A 149 -8.81 -8.16 -18.83
N TYR A 150 -7.48 -8.28 -18.89
CA TYR A 150 -6.58 -7.34 -18.19
C TYR A 150 -6.70 -5.91 -18.72
N LYS A 151 -7.03 -5.72 -19.98
CA LYS A 151 -7.36 -4.39 -20.53
C LYS A 151 -8.63 -3.85 -19.91
N VAL A 152 -9.65 -4.70 -19.77
CA VAL A 152 -10.89 -4.34 -19.08
C VAL A 152 -10.63 -3.98 -17.62
N VAL A 153 -9.75 -4.72 -16.93
CA VAL A 153 -9.34 -4.38 -15.55
C VAL A 153 -8.67 -3.01 -15.50
N ALA A 154 -7.74 -2.70 -16.41
CA ALA A 154 -7.08 -1.39 -16.47
C ALA A 154 -8.09 -0.25 -16.78
N ASP A 155 -9.03 -0.46 -17.69
CA ASP A 155 -10.11 0.50 -17.99
C ASP A 155 -11.05 0.69 -16.80
N ASN A 156 -11.32 -0.39 -16.06
CA ASN A 156 -12.10 -0.35 -14.84
C ASN A 156 -11.39 0.44 -13.73
N MET A 157 -10.07 0.28 -13.56
CA MET A 157 -9.27 1.09 -12.64
C MET A 157 -9.32 2.58 -13.01
N ARG A 158 -9.22 2.89 -14.29
CA ARG A 158 -9.37 4.28 -14.80
C ARG A 158 -10.73 4.85 -14.45
N SER A 159 -11.81 4.10 -14.69
CA SER A 159 -13.18 4.49 -14.35
C SER A 159 -13.39 4.69 -12.84
N VAL A 160 -12.75 3.87 -12.00
CA VAL A 160 -12.75 4.06 -10.53
C VAL A 160 -12.04 5.36 -10.17
N GLY A 161 -10.90 5.66 -10.80
CA GLY A 161 -10.18 6.93 -10.63
C GLY A 161 -11.02 8.14 -11.03
N GLU A 162 -11.70 8.09 -12.18
CA GLU A 162 -12.64 9.16 -12.60
C GLU A 162 -13.79 9.32 -11.60
N THR A 163 -14.27 8.23 -11.00
CA THR A 163 -15.31 8.27 -9.96
C THR A 163 -14.81 8.95 -8.68
N ALA A 164 -13.54 8.77 -8.34
CA ALA A 164 -12.92 9.34 -7.13
C ALA A 164 -12.52 10.82 -7.29
N LYS A 165 -12.28 11.27 -8.50
CA LYS A 165 -11.78 12.62 -8.84
C LYS A 165 -12.65 13.76 -8.27
N PRO A 166 -14.00 13.76 -8.37
CA PRO A 166 -14.84 14.82 -7.78
C PRO A 166 -14.70 14.95 -6.27
N PHE A 167 -14.30 13.88 -5.58
CA PHE A 167 -14.08 13.86 -4.13
C PHE A 167 -12.66 14.29 -3.74
N ASN A 168 -11.78 14.56 -4.72
CA ASN A 168 -10.35 14.78 -4.52
C ASN A 168 -9.70 13.65 -3.73
N MET A 169 -10.07 12.40 -4.04
CA MET A 169 -9.60 11.20 -3.38
C MET A 169 -8.78 10.33 -4.34
N ILE A 170 -7.92 9.48 -3.76
CA ILE A 170 -7.23 8.43 -4.49
C ILE A 170 -7.80 7.10 -4.05
N VAL A 171 -8.18 6.25 -5.00
CA VAL A 171 -8.48 4.83 -4.76
C VAL A 171 -7.25 4.03 -5.10
N SER A 172 -6.86 3.08 -4.26
CA SER A 172 -5.76 2.16 -4.55
C SER A 172 -6.25 0.72 -4.59
N VAL A 173 -5.55 -0.12 -5.34
CA VAL A 173 -5.79 -1.56 -5.32
C VAL A 173 -4.77 -2.25 -4.42
N GLU A 174 -5.26 -3.09 -3.53
CA GLU A 174 -4.46 -4.08 -2.81
C GLU A 174 -4.42 -5.37 -3.61
N PHE A 175 -3.22 -5.82 -4.02
CA PHE A 175 -3.07 -7.14 -4.61
C PHE A 175 -3.15 -8.21 -3.51
N VAL A 176 -4.02 -9.20 -3.71
CA VAL A 176 -4.30 -10.23 -2.71
C VAL A 176 -3.73 -11.57 -3.18
N ARG A 177 -2.92 -12.24 -2.34
CA ARG A 177 -2.24 -13.50 -2.67
C ARG A 177 -3.17 -14.60 -3.22
N SER A 178 -4.43 -14.60 -2.81
CA SER A 178 -5.45 -15.56 -3.26
C SER A 178 -6.19 -15.15 -4.52
N SER A 179 -5.98 -13.94 -5.04
CA SER A 179 -6.59 -13.50 -6.29
C SER A 179 -6.12 -14.35 -7.45
N LEU A 180 -7.04 -14.78 -8.31
CA LEU A 180 -6.73 -15.58 -9.49
C LEU A 180 -6.25 -14.74 -10.69
N TYR A 181 -6.25 -13.40 -10.57
CA TYR A 181 -5.80 -12.52 -11.65
C TYR A 181 -4.76 -11.47 -11.22
N MET A 182 -4.70 -11.07 -9.94
CA MET A 182 -3.76 -10.05 -9.48
C MET A 182 -3.25 -10.40 -8.08
N SER A 183 -2.43 -11.45 -7.97
CA SER A 183 -1.87 -11.96 -6.72
C SER A 183 -0.43 -11.53 -6.47
N THR A 184 0.20 -10.80 -7.40
CA THR A 184 1.59 -10.38 -7.28
C THR A 184 1.77 -8.88 -7.49
N LEU A 185 2.79 -8.32 -6.84
CA LEU A 185 3.20 -6.92 -7.02
C LEU A 185 3.46 -6.57 -8.49
N LEU A 186 4.14 -7.45 -9.23
CA LEU A 186 4.50 -7.18 -10.63
C LEU A 186 3.25 -7.07 -11.53
N THR A 187 2.26 -7.95 -11.33
CA THR A 187 1.00 -7.87 -12.06
C THR A 187 0.24 -6.58 -11.68
N ALA A 188 0.17 -6.26 -10.39
CA ALA A 188 -0.49 -5.05 -9.90
C ALA A 188 0.15 -3.78 -10.46
N LEU A 189 1.50 -3.67 -10.43
CA LEU A 189 2.23 -2.55 -11.04
C LEU A 189 1.94 -2.43 -12.53
N LYS A 190 1.95 -3.55 -13.27
CA LYS A 190 1.70 -3.54 -14.71
C LYS A 190 0.31 -2.97 -15.02
N VAL A 191 -0.73 -3.51 -14.40
CA VAL A 191 -2.13 -3.12 -14.69
C VAL A 191 -2.42 -1.70 -14.20
N THR A 192 -1.92 -1.30 -13.03
CA THR A 192 -2.08 0.06 -12.52
C THR A 192 -1.39 1.10 -13.42
N ARG A 193 -0.21 0.77 -13.95
CA ARG A 193 0.49 1.63 -14.94
C ARG A 193 -0.27 1.73 -16.26
N GLU A 194 -0.92 0.66 -16.70
CA GLU A 194 -1.78 0.67 -17.89
C GLU A 194 -3.04 1.52 -17.68
N ALA A 195 -3.63 1.48 -16.49
CA ALA A 195 -4.74 2.36 -16.12
C ALA A 195 -4.36 3.84 -16.17
N ALA A 196 -3.14 4.21 -15.75
CA ALA A 196 -2.53 5.54 -15.87
C ALA A 196 -3.44 6.69 -15.41
N HIS A 197 -4.10 6.56 -14.23
CA HIS A 197 -5.02 7.57 -13.72
C HIS A 197 -4.51 8.20 -12.42
N PRO A 198 -4.47 9.55 -12.29
CA PRO A 198 -3.91 10.22 -11.12
C PRO A 198 -4.66 9.95 -9.80
N ASN A 199 -5.95 9.59 -9.88
CA ASN A 199 -6.77 9.26 -8.72
C ASN A 199 -6.88 7.73 -8.50
N PHE A 200 -6.02 6.92 -9.17
CA PHE A 200 -5.93 5.48 -8.93
C PHE A 200 -4.47 5.07 -8.71
N GLY A 201 -4.20 4.24 -7.72
CA GLY A 201 -2.86 3.83 -7.37
C GLY A 201 -2.77 2.40 -6.85
N LEU A 202 -1.62 2.07 -6.28
CA LEU A 202 -1.33 0.76 -5.72
C LEU A 202 -1.19 0.85 -4.20
N MET A 203 -1.73 -0.12 -3.48
CA MET A 203 -1.51 -0.38 -2.08
C MET A 203 -0.58 -1.58 -1.93
N PHE A 204 0.36 -1.51 -1.00
CA PHE A 204 1.30 -2.58 -0.72
C PHE A 204 0.96 -3.25 0.62
N ASP A 205 0.69 -4.54 0.61
CA ASP A 205 0.46 -5.33 1.82
C ASP A 205 1.63 -6.29 2.05
N PHE A 206 2.27 -6.20 3.23
CA PHE A 206 3.42 -7.02 3.59
C PHE A 206 3.09 -8.51 3.67
N TYR A 207 1.89 -8.86 4.19
CA TYR A 207 1.45 -10.24 4.28
C TYR A 207 1.21 -10.83 2.88
N HIS A 208 0.43 -10.15 2.03
CA HIS A 208 0.17 -10.63 0.67
C HIS A 208 1.42 -10.70 -0.19
N PHE A 209 2.34 -9.77 0.01
CA PHE A 209 3.63 -9.80 -0.68
C PHE A 209 4.48 -10.99 -0.23
N TRP A 210 4.74 -11.15 1.07
CA TRP A 210 5.67 -12.14 1.56
C TRP A 210 5.10 -13.57 1.59
N SER A 211 3.81 -13.73 1.86
CA SER A 211 3.12 -15.03 1.82
C SER A 211 2.73 -15.49 0.41
N GLY A 212 2.78 -14.60 -0.59
CA GLY A 212 2.48 -14.88 -1.99
C GLY A 212 3.70 -15.33 -2.81
N LEU A 213 3.58 -15.24 -4.13
CA LEU A 213 4.60 -15.63 -5.10
C LEU A 213 5.61 -14.52 -5.44
N ASN A 214 5.74 -13.51 -4.57
CA ASN A 214 6.64 -12.39 -4.78
C ASN A 214 8.04 -12.67 -4.22
N LYS A 215 9.02 -11.94 -4.74
CA LYS A 215 10.41 -11.93 -4.28
C LYS A 215 10.78 -10.52 -3.83
N LEU A 216 11.74 -10.42 -2.91
CA LEU A 216 12.17 -9.11 -2.38
C LEU A 216 12.65 -8.15 -3.48
N GLU A 217 13.26 -8.70 -4.54
CA GLU A 217 13.74 -7.97 -5.71
C GLU A 217 12.60 -7.36 -6.54
N ASP A 218 11.37 -7.90 -6.47
CA ASP A 218 10.23 -7.35 -7.19
C ASP A 218 9.92 -5.91 -6.74
N MET A 219 10.25 -5.57 -5.48
CA MET A 219 10.11 -4.21 -4.96
C MET A 219 11.01 -3.19 -5.68
N ASP A 220 12.08 -3.63 -6.35
CA ASP A 220 12.96 -2.75 -7.13
C ASP A 220 12.22 -2.14 -8.34
N GLN A 221 11.16 -2.78 -8.80
CA GLN A 221 10.31 -2.31 -9.87
C GLN A 221 9.35 -1.18 -9.48
N ILE A 222 9.16 -0.93 -8.17
CA ILE A 222 8.34 0.19 -7.68
C ILE A 222 9.01 1.51 -8.07
N ARG A 223 8.22 2.45 -8.60
CA ARG A 223 8.66 3.82 -8.90
C ARG A 223 8.20 4.78 -7.78
N PRO A 224 8.89 5.90 -7.58
CA PRO A 224 8.45 6.91 -6.61
C PRO A 224 7.00 7.34 -6.85
N GLY A 225 6.19 7.36 -5.78
CA GLY A 225 4.79 7.80 -5.81
C GLY A 225 3.77 6.74 -6.23
N GLU A 226 4.17 5.53 -6.64
CA GLU A 226 3.21 4.48 -7.01
C GLU A 226 2.48 3.87 -5.81
N ILE A 227 3.13 3.77 -4.64
CA ILE A 227 2.51 3.21 -3.43
C ILE A 227 1.76 4.30 -2.68
N GLN A 228 0.45 4.11 -2.52
CA GLN A 228 -0.46 5.07 -1.88
C GLN A 228 -0.69 4.79 -0.41
N HIS A 229 -0.60 3.53 -0.01
CA HIS A 229 -0.77 3.06 1.37
C HIS A 229 -0.07 1.72 1.59
N VAL A 230 0.17 1.38 2.86
CA VAL A 230 0.87 0.13 3.23
C VAL A 230 0.16 -0.54 4.39
N HIS A 231 -0.19 -1.81 4.23
CA HIS A 231 -0.50 -2.69 5.33
C HIS A 231 0.76 -3.36 5.87
N PHE A 232 0.92 -3.33 7.19
CA PHE A 232 2.15 -3.68 7.89
C PHE A 232 1.92 -4.82 8.87
N GLN A 233 2.30 -6.02 8.48
CA GLN A 233 2.17 -7.25 9.27
C GLN A 233 3.43 -8.09 9.12
N ASP A 234 3.51 -9.14 9.95
CA ASP A 234 4.50 -10.20 9.85
C ASP A 234 3.82 -11.55 9.64
N VAL A 235 4.58 -12.60 9.38
CA VAL A 235 4.08 -13.96 9.20
C VAL A 235 4.89 -14.96 10.03
N PRO A 236 4.27 -16.05 10.53
CA PRO A 236 4.98 -17.10 11.25
C PRO A 236 5.93 -17.87 10.32
N ASP A 237 6.89 -18.58 10.93
CA ASP A 237 7.79 -19.50 10.22
C ASP A 237 7.04 -20.80 9.85
N LEU A 238 6.25 -20.70 8.80
CA LEU A 238 5.47 -21.79 8.22
C LEU A 238 5.64 -21.80 6.70
N PRO A 239 5.46 -22.97 6.03
CA PRO A 239 5.32 -23.00 4.58
C PRO A 239 4.27 -22.02 4.10
N ARG A 240 4.58 -21.26 3.03
CA ARG A 240 3.68 -20.20 2.51
C ARG A 240 2.29 -20.72 2.12
N GLU A 241 2.22 -21.96 1.71
CA GLU A 241 0.99 -22.68 1.34
C GLU A 241 0.02 -22.85 2.52
N LEU A 242 0.54 -22.88 3.75
CA LEU A 242 -0.25 -23.01 4.98
C LEU A 242 -0.68 -21.66 5.57
N LEU A 243 -0.21 -20.55 5.01
CA LEU A 243 -0.55 -19.23 5.50
C LEU A 243 -1.94 -18.80 4.98
N ASP A 244 -2.76 -18.28 5.88
CA ASP A 244 -4.07 -17.68 5.62
C ASP A 244 -4.17 -16.30 6.31
N ASN A 245 -5.31 -15.64 6.21
CA ASN A 245 -5.49 -14.33 6.86
C ASN A 245 -5.28 -14.38 8.38
N ASN A 246 -5.55 -15.52 9.03
CA ASN A 246 -5.32 -15.69 10.46
C ASN A 246 -3.84 -15.92 10.81
N SER A 247 -2.97 -15.98 9.82
CA SER A 247 -1.52 -16.11 10.01
C SER A 247 -0.81 -14.76 10.15
N ARG A 248 -1.54 -13.63 10.13
CA ARG A 248 -0.94 -12.30 10.26
C ARG A 248 -0.52 -12.03 11.71
N LEU A 249 0.76 -11.72 11.90
CA LEU A 249 1.35 -11.41 13.21
C LEU A 249 1.65 -9.92 13.34
N ILE A 250 1.80 -9.47 14.58
CA ILE A 250 2.34 -8.13 14.86
C ILE A 250 3.73 -8.03 14.23
N PRO A 251 4.08 -6.93 13.53
CA PRO A 251 5.42 -6.71 13.00
C PRO A 251 6.53 -6.93 14.04
N GLY A 252 7.45 -7.84 13.72
CA GLY A 252 8.55 -8.25 14.59
C GLY A 252 8.33 -9.57 15.33
N ASP A 253 7.13 -10.16 15.28
CA ASP A 253 6.84 -11.46 15.88
C ASP A 253 7.03 -12.64 14.89
N GLY A 254 7.40 -12.37 13.65
CA GLY A 254 7.53 -13.38 12.60
C GLY A 254 8.88 -13.36 11.89
N VAL A 255 8.88 -13.86 10.66
CA VAL A 255 10.10 -14.11 9.88
C VAL A 255 10.22 -13.27 8.62
N SER A 256 9.29 -12.37 8.33
CA SER A 256 9.38 -11.51 7.16
C SER A 256 10.59 -10.58 7.24
N PRO A 257 11.28 -10.29 6.13
CA PRO A 257 12.43 -9.38 6.11
C PRO A 257 12.00 -7.91 6.22
N LEU A 258 11.22 -7.56 7.28
CA LEU A 258 10.54 -6.28 7.44
C LEU A 258 11.49 -5.08 7.30
N ASN A 259 12.69 -5.14 7.90
CA ASN A 259 13.64 -4.04 7.82
C ASN A 259 14.10 -3.77 6.37
N ALA A 260 14.33 -4.83 5.58
CA ALA A 260 14.72 -4.68 4.18
C ALA A 260 13.55 -4.11 3.35
N MET A 261 12.34 -4.61 3.58
CA MET A 261 11.13 -4.15 2.88
C MET A 261 10.84 -2.67 3.19
N LEU A 262 10.91 -2.27 4.46
CA LEU A 262 10.72 -0.87 4.89
C LEU A 262 11.76 0.07 4.27
N ARG A 263 13.04 -0.32 4.23
CA ARG A 263 14.08 0.46 3.58
C ARG A 263 13.84 0.60 2.09
N LYS A 264 13.50 -0.49 1.40
CA LYS A 264 13.14 -0.43 -0.02
C LYS A 264 11.96 0.53 -0.28
N LEU A 265 10.92 0.54 0.54
CA LEU A 265 9.82 1.51 0.43
C LEU A 265 10.31 2.95 0.66
N ALA A 266 11.15 3.19 1.66
CA ALA A 266 11.75 4.51 1.93
C ALA A 266 12.61 5.00 0.76
N ASP A 267 13.44 4.13 0.17
CA ASP A 267 14.27 4.42 -1.01
C ASP A 267 13.42 4.78 -2.23
N LYS A 268 12.20 4.21 -2.34
CA LYS A 268 11.19 4.59 -3.36
C LYS A 268 10.40 5.85 -3.00
N GLY A 269 10.75 6.48 -1.89
CA GLY A 269 10.16 7.74 -1.45
C GLY A 269 8.84 7.61 -0.68
N TYR A 270 8.47 6.42 -0.25
CA TYR A 270 7.29 6.26 0.62
C TYR A 270 7.57 6.80 2.02
N ALA A 271 6.70 7.66 2.51
CA ALA A 271 6.73 8.28 3.83
C ALA A 271 5.31 8.36 4.44
N GLY A 272 4.49 7.39 4.10
CA GLY A 272 3.09 7.32 4.51
C GLY A 272 2.87 6.47 5.75
N PRO A 273 1.59 6.24 6.09
CA PRO A 273 1.19 5.37 7.18
C PRO A 273 1.56 3.90 6.94
N LEU A 274 1.97 3.22 8.00
CA LEU A 274 2.11 1.77 8.08
C LEU A 274 0.95 1.24 8.94
N SER A 275 -0.05 0.66 8.29
CA SER A 275 -1.31 0.28 8.93
C SER A 275 -1.31 -1.18 9.33
N VAL A 276 -1.46 -1.45 10.63
CA VAL A 276 -1.46 -2.82 11.16
C VAL A 276 -2.86 -3.40 11.06
N GLU A 277 -2.99 -4.47 10.25
CA GLU A 277 -4.24 -5.18 10.02
C GLU A 277 -4.10 -6.66 10.43
N LEU A 278 -4.78 -7.06 11.50
CA LEU A 278 -4.69 -8.40 12.09
C LEU A 278 -6.07 -9.06 12.21
N PHE A 279 -6.12 -10.37 11.94
CA PHE A 279 -7.36 -11.13 11.90
C PHE A 279 -7.47 -12.24 12.94
N LEU A 280 -6.40 -12.55 13.71
CA LEU A 280 -6.47 -13.52 14.78
C LEU A 280 -7.52 -13.14 15.83
N PRO A 281 -8.36 -14.08 16.31
CA PRO A 281 -9.38 -13.80 17.31
C PRO A 281 -8.85 -13.05 18.54
N LYS A 282 -7.64 -13.40 19.01
CA LYS A 282 -7.01 -12.71 20.15
C LYS A 282 -6.83 -11.19 19.93
N PHE A 283 -6.71 -10.75 18.68
CA PHE A 283 -6.62 -9.33 18.33
C PHE A 283 -8.00 -8.72 18.09
N GLN A 284 -8.86 -9.45 17.38
CA GLN A 284 -10.18 -8.95 17.02
C GLN A 284 -11.12 -8.81 18.22
N GLU A 285 -11.01 -9.73 19.20
CA GLU A 285 -11.91 -9.85 20.37
C GLU A 285 -11.26 -9.34 21.67
N GLY A 286 -9.96 -9.10 21.67
CA GLY A 286 -9.22 -8.67 22.85
C GLY A 286 -9.46 -7.20 23.24
N ASN A 287 -8.88 -6.79 24.36
CA ASN A 287 -8.98 -5.41 24.83
C ASN A 287 -8.25 -4.45 23.90
N PRO A 288 -8.92 -3.48 23.26
CA PRO A 288 -8.33 -2.59 22.26
C PRO A 288 -7.12 -1.78 22.77
N TYR A 289 -7.15 -1.34 24.03
CA TYR A 289 -6.04 -0.60 24.63
C TYR A 289 -4.78 -1.47 24.78
N GLU A 290 -4.91 -2.68 25.32
CA GLU A 290 -3.76 -3.57 25.52
C GLU A 290 -3.16 -4.03 24.20
N ILE A 291 -4.02 -4.37 23.23
CA ILE A 291 -3.60 -4.75 21.87
C ILE A 291 -2.85 -3.59 21.19
N ALA A 292 -3.40 -2.40 21.23
CA ALA A 292 -2.77 -1.24 20.60
C ALA A 292 -1.45 -0.86 21.27
N ARG A 293 -1.33 -1.01 22.59
CA ARG A 293 -0.10 -0.80 23.34
C ARG A 293 1.00 -1.78 22.91
N GLU A 294 0.67 -3.07 22.79
CA GLU A 294 1.60 -4.10 22.33
C GLU A 294 2.03 -3.85 20.88
N ILE A 295 1.07 -3.60 19.98
CA ILE A 295 1.34 -3.30 18.56
C ILE A 295 2.25 -2.09 18.45
N ARG A 296 1.94 -1.00 19.14
CA ARG A 296 2.74 0.22 19.10
C ARG A 296 4.18 -0.05 19.51
N GLN A 297 4.40 -0.70 20.64
CA GLN A 297 5.74 -1.00 21.14
C GLN A 297 6.58 -1.79 20.13
N LYS A 298 6.01 -2.86 19.57
CA LYS A 298 6.71 -3.75 18.63
C LYS A 298 6.94 -3.07 17.28
N CYS A 299 5.93 -2.42 16.73
CA CYS A 299 6.04 -1.74 15.44
C CYS A 299 7.04 -0.58 15.48
N GLU A 300 7.01 0.28 16.52
CA GLU A 300 7.96 1.37 16.66
C GLU A 300 9.41 0.84 16.78
N ALA A 301 9.63 -0.30 17.43
CA ALA A 301 10.94 -0.95 17.49
C ALA A 301 11.43 -1.42 16.11
N VAL A 302 10.56 -2.06 15.30
CA VAL A 302 10.87 -2.48 13.93
C VAL A 302 11.12 -1.27 13.03
N MET A 303 10.26 -0.25 13.09
CA MET A 303 10.39 0.98 12.29
C MET A 303 11.68 1.74 12.63
N SER A 304 12.02 1.84 13.91
CA SER A 304 13.28 2.45 14.38
C SER A 304 14.50 1.68 13.88
N LYS A 305 14.50 0.35 13.98
CA LYS A 305 15.57 -0.52 13.45
C LYS A 305 15.74 -0.40 11.93
N ALA A 306 14.67 -0.16 11.22
CA ALA A 306 14.69 0.10 9.78
C ALA A 306 15.15 1.53 9.44
N GLY A 307 15.14 2.47 10.40
CA GLY A 307 15.49 3.88 10.19
C GLY A 307 14.39 4.71 9.53
N VAL A 308 13.12 4.32 9.72
CA VAL A 308 11.95 4.95 9.06
C VAL A 308 10.96 5.60 10.05
N LEU A 309 11.24 5.56 11.35
CA LEU A 309 10.41 6.19 12.40
C LEU A 309 10.78 7.66 12.60
#